data_2c5a2bfe21b395b0eb269bcf503cc9ca
#
_entry.id   2c5a2bfe21b395b0eb269bcf503cc9ca
#
_cell.length_a   1.000
_cell.length_b   1.000
_cell.length_c   1.000
_cell.angle_alpha   90.00
_cell.angle_beta   90.00
_cell.angle_gamma   90.00
#
_symmetry.space_group_name_H-M   'P 1'
#
loop_
_entity.id
_entity.type
_entity.pdbx_description
1 polymer ?
#
loop_
_entity_poly.entity_id
_entity_poly.type
_entity_poly.pdbx_seq_one_letter_code
_entity_poly.pdbx_strand_id
1 'polypeptide(L)'
;MDGCALDPEHLERVVRDTWGPRCQLRSLEDLNDGFAKKTYRLGLSHSDSRCILHVWEEPDHQLTCVETDADWLLGPSGSDLFAVNNEFLRRHGVATPELYALDGSRTVCDYDFALVEFIEGCNFTEFTRRCDDRATQALLARIDAQLRTMHALRAPQPGRLDGRRSEESRCERLVEENTRLSLDLACEFNETIKTHRTQILDTLQSLIDIIEPRSTFHLIHGELGPEHILVSPSSESYFIDCEGVRYFDLEYEHSLLRARFGPLYSAFSRDDLDPHRMNLYTLTHSIGWTAFASEAVAGDSIDREWATGVMTSNTRRVIELVEGR
;
A
#
# COMPACT_ATOMS: atom_id res chain seq x y z
N MET A 1 3.01 7.77 -25.89
CA MET A 1 2.62 6.53 -25.17
C MET A 1 1.12 6.44 -25.26
N ASP A 2 0.64 5.57 -26.14
CA ASP A 2 -0.79 5.38 -26.33
C ASP A 2 -1.29 4.53 -25.15
N GLY A 3 -1.80 5.23 -24.13
CA GLY A 3 -2.47 4.56 -23.03
C GLY A 3 -3.66 3.76 -23.56
N CYS A 4 -3.95 2.61 -22.97
CA CYS A 4 -5.12 1.80 -23.27
C CYS A 4 -6.36 2.73 -23.25
N ALA A 5 -6.91 3.00 -24.42
CA ALA A 5 -8.10 3.83 -24.53
C ALA A 5 -9.27 3.03 -23.98
N LEU A 6 -9.81 3.46 -22.83
CA LEU A 6 -11.04 2.90 -22.28
C LEU A 6 -12.13 3.01 -23.35
N ASP A 7 -12.62 1.88 -23.85
CA ASP A 7 -13.69 1.86 -24.84
C ASP A 7 -15.00 2.37 -24.20
N PRO A 8 -15.54 3.53 -24.63
CA PRO A 8 -16.77 4.08 -24.08
C PRO A 8 -17.98 3.15 -24.20
N GLU A 9 -18.07 2.36 -25.28
CA GLU A 9 -19.18 1.41 -25.48
C GLU A 9 -19.08 0.26 -24.46
N HIS A 10 -17.87 -0.17 -24.16
CA HIS A 10 -17.63 -1.17 -23.13
C HIS A 10 -18.02 -0.64 -21.74
N LEU A 11 -17.56 0.54 -21.36
CA LEU A 11 -17.91 1.16 -20.07
C LEU A 11 -19.43 1.37 -19.92
N GLU A 12 -20.09 1.79 -20.97
CA GLU A 12 -21.56 1.93 -21.00
C GLU A 12 -22.26 0.58 -20.77
N ARG A 13 -21.71 -0.52 -21.31
CA ARG A 13 -22.25 -1.84 -21.07
C ARG A 13 -22.04 -2.27 -19.62
N VAL A 14 -20.84 -2.13 -19.09
CA VAL A 14 -20.53 -2.46 -17.68
C VAL A 14 -21.41 -1.68 -16.71
N VAL A 15 -21.61 -0.39 -16.96
CA VAL A 15 -22.53 0.46 -16.18
C VAL A 15 -23.96 -0.09 -16.22
N ARG A 16 -24.44 -0.48 -17.39
CA ARG A 16 -25.81 -1.04 -17.54
C ARG A 16 -25.95 -2.42 -16.89
N ASP A 17 -24.93 -3.24 -16.99
CA ASP A 17 -24.93 -4.58 -16.37
C ASP A 17 -24.92 -4.49 -14.84
N THR A 18 -24.24 -3.48 -14.29
CA THR A 18 -24.12 -3.26 -12.83
C THR A 18 -25.38 -2.61 -12.23
N TRP A 19 -25.93 -1.55 -12.86
CA TRP A 19 -27.02 -0.73 -12.29
C TRP A 19 -28.32 -0.78 -13.09
N GLY A 20 -28.38 -1.61 -14.14
CA GLY A 20 -29.54 -1.83 -14.96
C GLY A 20 -29.61 -0.96 -16.24
N PRO A 21 -30.46 -1.35 -17.21
CA PRO A 21 -30.41 -0.85 -18.59
C PRO A 21 -30.72 0.64 -18.75
N ARG A 22 -31.25 1.30 -17.71
CA ARG A 22 -31.52 2.74 -17.71
C ARG A 22 -30.37 3.58 -17.18
N CYS A 23 -29.37 2.97 -16.56
CA CYS A 23 -28.18 3.69 -16.12
C CYS A 23 -27.29 3.98 -17.33
N GLN A 24 -26.79 5.22 -17.41
CA GLN A 24 -25.89 5.68 -18.47
C GLN A 24 -24.64 6.30 -17.84
N LEU A 25 -23.51 6.15 -18.49
CA LEU A 25 -22.29 6.90 -18.19
C LEU A 25 -22.49 8.37 -18.62
N ARG A 26 -22.23 9.31 -17.71
CA ARG A 26 -22.35 10.77 -17.94
C ARG A 26 -21.00 11.46 -18.09
N SER A 27 -20.02 11.00 -17.31
CA SER A 27 -18.66 11.55 -17.34
C SER A 27 -17.65 10.50 -16.95
N LEU A 28 -16.46 10.66 -17.49
CA LEU A 28 -15.25 9.91 -17.16
C LEU A 28 -14.18 10.95 -16.85
N GLU A 29 -13.60 10.89 -15.66
CA GLU A 29 -12.53 11.77 -15.22
C GLU A 29 -11.34 10.93 -14.76
N ASP A 30 -10.17 11.18 -15.34
CA ASP A 30 -8.92 10.53 -14.95
C ASP A 30 -8.42 11.18 -13.65
N LEU A 31 -8.21 10.39 -12.61
CA LEU A 31 -7.70 10.85 -11.31
C LEU A 31 -6.19 10.73 -11.19
N ASN A 32 -5.54 10.00 -12.08
CA ASN A 32 -4.09 9.89 -12.31
C ASN A 32 -3.21 9.68 -11.06
N ASP A 33 -3.74 9.01 -10.03
CA ASP A 33 -3.13 9.00 -8.69
C ASP A 33 -2.40 7.69 -8.33
N GLY A 34 -2.18 6.74 -9.26
CA GLY A 34 -1.62 5.42 -8.90
C GLY A 34 -0.48 4.93 -9.77
N PHE A 35 0.47 4.20 -9.17
CA PHE A 35 1.57 3.53 -9.89
C PHE A 35 1.18 2.15 -10.39
N ALA A 36 0.37 1.40 -9.62
CA ALA A 36 0.02 0.01 -9.92
C ALA A 36 -1.30 -0.15 -10.68
N LYS A 37 -2.15 0.87 -10.65
CA LYS A 37 -3.46 0.87 -11.33
C LYS A 37 -3.84 2.28 -11.75
N LYS A 38 -4.57 2.40 -12.85
CA LYS A 38 -5.23 3.66 -13.24
C LYS A 38 -6.55 3.78 -12.51
N THR A 39 -6.87 4.99 -12.11
CA THR A 39 -8.10 5.29 -11.35
C THR A 39 -8.89 6.38 -12.05
N TYR A 40 -10.18 6.11 -12.29
CA TYR A 40 -11.10 7.05 -12.93
C TYR A 40 -12.34 7.25 -12.08
N ARG A 41 -12.88 8.47 -12.11
CA ARG A 41 -14.18 8.78 -11.53
C ARG A 41 -15.25 8.76 -12.63
N LEU A 42 -16.26 7.93 -12.45
CA LEU A 42 -17.43 7.85 -13.33
C LEU A 42 -18.59 8.63 -12.74
N GLY A 43 -19.24 9.48 -13.55
CA GLY A 43 -20.54 10.06 -13.25
C GLY A 43 -21.63 9.26 -13.93
N LEU A 44 -22.68 8.92 -13.20
CA LEU A 44 -23.80 8.09 -13.67
C LEU A 44 -25.09 8.90 -13.82
N SER A 45 -26.00 8.47 -14.69
CA SER A 45 -27.28 9.15 -14.92
C SER A 45 -28.31 8.95 -13.81
N HIS A 46 -28.02 8.02 -12.87
CA HIS A 46 -28.92 7.69 -11.78
C HIS A 46 -28.58 8.56 -10.56
N SER A 47 -29.41 9.61 -10.32
CA SER A 47 -29.39 10.44 -9.09
C SER A 47 -28.01 11.00 -8.65
N ASP A 48 -27.27 11.65 -9.55
CA ASP A 48 -25.94 12.21 -9.29
C ASP A 48 -24.94 11.20 -8.68
N SER A 49 -25.17 9.92 -8.90
CA SER A 49 -24.33 8.84 -8.41
C SER A 49 -22.97 8.86 -9.10
N ARG A 50 -21.94 8.65 -8.33
CA ARG A 50 -20.56 8.52 -8.79
C ARG A 50 -20.02 7.17 -8.35
N CYS A 51 -19.09 6.62 -9.12
CA CYS A 51 -18.30 5.46 -8.71
C CYS A 51 -16.85 5.64 -9.18
N ILE A 52 -15.98 4.82 -8.64
CA ILE A 52 -14.58 4.73 -9.05
C ILE A 52 -14.42 3.50 -9.93
N LEU A 53 -13.71 3.67 -11.02
CA LEU A 53 -13.20 2.60 -11.87
C LEU A 53 -11.70 2.46 -11.63
N HIS A 54 -11.29 1.31 -11.16
CA HIS A 54 -9.89 0.88 -11.14
C HIS A 54 -9.60 0.03 -12.36
N VAL A 55 -8.45 0.25 -12.99
CA VAL A 55 -7.98 -0.49 -14.16
C VAL A 55 -6.57 -0.98 -13.88
N TRP A 56 -6.35 -2.30 -13.97
CA TRP A 56 -5.04 -2.92 -13.92
C TRP A 56 -4.64 -3.31 -15.34
N GLU A 57 -3.74 -2.51 -15.90
CA GLU A 57 -3.03 -2.86 -17.14
C GLU A 57 -1.95 -3.89 -16.81
N GLU A 58 -1.37 -4.53 -17.83
CA GLU A 58 -0.17 -5.31 -17.57
C GLU A 58 0.92 -4.38 -17.02
N PRO A 59 1.64 -4.79 -15.98
CA PRO A 59 2.64 -3.94 -15.37
C PRO A 59 3.63 -3.50 -16.45
N ASP A 60 3.72 -2.20 -16.68
CA ASP A 60 4.81 -1.62 -17.42
C ASP A 60 6.06 -1.92 -16.55
N HIS A 61 6.92 -2.82 -16.99
CA HIS A 61 8.11 -3.33 -16.28
C HIS A 61 9.17 -2.26 -15.99
N GLN A 62 8.79 -0.99 -15.94
CA GLN A 62 9.69 0.16 -15.81
C GLN A 62 9.96 0.62 -14.37
N LEU A 63 9.22 0.13 -13.39
CA LEU A 63 9.63 0.30 -12.00
C LEU A 63 10.11 -1.07 -11.53
N THR A 64 11.41 -1.23 -11.42
CA THR A 64 12.06 -2.48 -11.06
C THR A 64 11.54 -3.00 -9.72
N CYS A 65 10.46 -3.79 -9.80
CA CYS A 65 10.21 -4.78 -8.79
C CYS A 65 11.31 -5.80 -8.93
N VAL A 66 12.25 -5.79 -8.01
CA VAL A 66 13.26 -6.82 -7.92
C VAL A 66 12.53 -8.12 -7.64
N GLU A 67 12.48 -9.02 -8.62
CA GLU A 67 11.80 -10.30 -8.47
C GLU A 67 12.54 -11.19 -7.48
N THR A 68 11.86 -11.58 -6.42
CA THR A 68 12.32 -12.51 -5.41
C THR A 68 11.33 -13.66 -5.24
N ASP A 69 11.77 -14.74 -4.60
CA ASP A 69 10.88 -15.86 -4.26
C ASP A 69 9.72 -15.44 -3.33
N ALA A 70 9.86 -14.29 -2.65
CA ALA A 70 8.84 -13.75 -1.75
C ALA A 70 7.89 -12.73 -2.41
N ASP A 71 8.08 -12.35 -3.67
CA ASP A 71 7.31 -11.30 -4.35
C ASP A 71 5.81 -11.58 -4.40
N TRP A 72 5.43 -12.83 -4.54
CA TRP A 72 4.01 -13.21 -4.44
C TRP A 72 3.37 -12.78 -3.12
N LEU A 73 4.15 -12.55 -2.06
CA LEU A 73 3.69 -12.13 -0.74
C LEU A 73 4.00 -10.66 -0.45
N LEU A 74 5.19 -10.19 -0.80
CA LEU A 74 5.69 -8.86 -0.41
C LEU A 74 5.30 -7.75 -1.40
N GLY A 75 5.22 -8.08 -2.68
CA GLY A 75 4.84 -7.18 -3.77
C GLY A 75 3.50 -7.53 -4.44
N PRO A 76 2.43 -7.82 -3.68
CA PRO A 76 1.18 -8.26 -4.27
C PRO A 76 0.51 -7.13 -5.05
N SER A 77 -0.03 -7.48 -6.20
CA SER A 77 -0.81 -6.58 -7.04
C SER A 77 -1.88 -7.39 -7.80
N GLY A 78 -2.82 -6.68 -8.41
CA GLY A 78 -3.83 -7.28 -9.27
C GLY A 78 -5.26 -7.19 -8.72
N SER A 79 -6.19 -7.29 -9.65
CA SER A 79 -7.62 -7.12 -9.42
C SER A 79 -8.21 -8.21 -8.51
N ASP A 80 -7.69 -9.45 -8.63
CA ASP A 80 -8.10 -10.60 -7.83
C ASP A 80 -7.78 -10.40 -6.34
N LEU A 81 -6.59 -9.90 -6.05
CA LEU A 81 -6.18 -9.58 -4.67
C LEU A 81 -6.98 -8.43 -4.10
N PHE A 82 -7.18 -7.37 -4.89
CA PHE A 82 -8.02 -6.26 -4.51
C PHE A 82 -9.41 -6.75 -4.06
N ALA A 83 -10.06 -7.57 -4.88
CA ALA A 83 -11.41 -8.05 -4.58
C ALA A 83 -11.46 -8.92 -3.32
N VAL A 84 -10.58 -9.91 -3.21
CA VAL A 84 -10.51 -10.82 -2.06
C VAL A 84 -10.24 -10.05 -0.77
N ASN A 85 -9.28 -9.14 -0.80
CA ASN A 85 -8.85 -8.38 0.38
C ASN A 85 -9.92 -7.37 0.81
N ASN A 86 -10.50 -6.62 -0.15
CA ASN A 86 -11.57 -5.66 0.12
C ASN A 86 -12.78 -6.35 0.77
N GLU A 87 -13.26 -7.44 0.18
CA GLU A 87 -14.40 -8.18 0.71
C GLU A 87 -14.10 -8.77 2.09
N PHE A 88 -12.89 -9.30 2.30
CA PHE A 88 -12.48 -9.84 3.59
C PHE A 88 -12.48 -8.76 4.67
N LEU A 89 -11.88 -7.62 4.42
CA LEU A 89 -11.82 -6.49 5.36
C LEU A 89 -13.22 -6.02 5.75
N ARG A 90 -14.11 -5.81 4.78
CA ARG A 90 -15.50 -5.40 5.03
C ARG A 90 -16.26 -6.41 5.90
N ARG A 91 -16.13 -7.70 5.61
CA ARG A 91 -16.78 -8.77 6.40
C ARG A 91 -16.29 -8.79 7.86
N HIS A 92 -15.08 -8.31 8.13
CA HIS A 92 -14.51 -8.26 9.48
C HIS A 92 -14.60 -6.88 10.13
N GLY A 93 -15.40 -5.96 9.58
CA GLY A 93 -15.67 -4.66 10.19
C GLY A 93 -14.60 -3.60 9.99
N VAL A 94 -13.69 -3.80 9.02
CA VAL A 94 -12.77 -2.76 8.54
C VAL A 94 -13.42 -2.09 7.33
N ALA A 95 -13.61 -0.77 7.40
CA ALA A 95 -14.30 -0.03 6.34
C ALA A 95 -13.39 0.17 5.13
N THR A 96 -13.85 -0.31 3.98
CA THR A 96 -13.27 -0.08 2.65
C THR A 96 -14.42 0.27 1.70
N PRO A 97 -14.17 0.93 0.54
CA PRO A 97 -15.21 1.18 -0.46
C PRO A 97 -15.89 -0.13 -0.90
N GLU A 98 -17.18 -0.07 -1.15
CA GLU A 98 -17.94 -1.24 -1.64
C GLU A 98 -17.50 -1.62 -3.05
N LEU A 99 -17.32 -2.91 -3.30
CA LEU A 99 -17.06 -3.45 -4.64
C LEU A 99 -18.37 -3.73 -5.34
N TYR A 100 -18.66 -3.04 -6.44
CA TYR A 100 -19.88 -3.20 -7.22
C TYR A 100 -19.74 -4.22 -8.34
N ALA A 101 -18.60 -4.22 -9.04
CA ALA A 101 -18.27 -5.15 -10.11
C ALA A 101 -16.77 -5.37 -10.24
N LEU A 102 -16.40 -6.53 -10.72
CA LEU A 102 -15.03 -6.91 -11.05
C LEU A 102 -15.03 -7.75 -12.32
N ASP A 103 -14.13 -7.45 -13.24
CA ASP A 103 -13.84 -8.33 -14.39
C ASP A 103 -12.33 -8.49 -14.57
N GLY A 104 -11.83 -9.67 -14.28
CA GLY A 104 -10.45 -10.10 -14.54
C GLY A 104 -10.38 -11.13 -15.68
N SER A 105 -11.47 -11.30 -16.44
CA SER A 105 -11.51 -12.31 -17.52
C SER A 105 -10.73 -11.90 -18.76
N ARG A 106 -10.51 -10.60 -18.97
CA ARG A 106 -9.90 -10.01 -20.18
C ARG A 106 -10.54 -10.46 -21.47
N THR A 107 -11.81 -10.87 -21.41
CA THR A 107 -12.55 -11.35 -22.61
C THR A 107 -13.14 -10.21 -23.42
N VAL A 108 -13.30 -9.05 -22.82
CA VAL A 108 -13.97 -7.89 -23.41
C VAL A 108 -13.00 -6.70 -23.60
N CYS A 109 -11.98 -6.59 -22.76
CA CYS A 109 -10.88 -5.61 -22.84
C CYS A 109 -9.57 -6.27 -22.43
N ASP A 110 -8.44 -5.66 -22.78
CA ASP A 110 -7.09 -6.18 -22.53
C ASP A 110 -6.59 -5.90 -21.09
N TYR A 111 -7.48 -5.47 -20.21
CA TYR A 111 -7.18 -5.10 -18.81
C TYR A 111 -8.22 -5.67 -17.86
N ASP A 112 -7.82 -5.84 -16.61
CA ASP A 112 -8.74 -6.11 -15.52
C ASP A 112 -9.33 -4.79 -14.99
N PHE A 113 -10.57 -4.82 -14.51
CA PHE A 113 -11.17 -3.63 -13.90
C PHE A 113 -12.05 -3.96 -12.71
N ALA A 114 -12.23 -2.97 -11.83
CA ALA A 114 -13.22 -2.99 -10.76
C ALA A 114 -13.99 -1.68 -10.70
N LEU A 115 -15.29 -1.78 -10.43
CA LEU A 115 -16.14 -0.64 -10.06
C LEU A 115 -16.35 -0.66 -8.56
N VAL A 116 -16.00 0.43 -7.89
CA VAL A 116 -16.12 0.57 -6.45
C VAL A 116 -16.89 1.84 -6.06
N GLU A 117 -17.34 1.87 -4.83
CA GLU A 117 -17.99 3.02 -4.22
C GLU A 117 -17.12 4.27 -4.29
N PHE A 118 -17.69 5.38 -4.71
CA PHE A 118 -17.08 6.69 -4.57
C PHE A 118 -17.33 7.21 -3.16
N ILE A 119 -16.28 7.27 -2.36
CA ILE A 119 -16.35 7.91 -1.04
C ILE A 119 -16.27 9.42 -1.22
N GLU A 120 -17.37 10.10 -0.97
CA GLU A 120 -17.38 11.57 -0.94
C GLU A 120 -16.54 12.06 0.24
N GLY A 121 -15.69 13.07 0.00
CA GLY A 121 -14.82 13.62 1.03
C GLY A 121 -13.42 13.93 0.52
N CYS A 122 -12.42 13.63 1.35
CA CYS A 122 -11.01 13.89 1.05
C CYS A 122 -10.11 12.79 1.64
N ASN A 123 -8.82 12.80 1.32
CA ASN A 123 -7.87 11.94 2.01
C ASN A 123 -7.51 12.50 3.41
N PHE A 124 -6.85 11.65 4.21
CA PHE A 124 -6.45 12.01 5.58
C PHE A 124 -5.57 13.28 5.62
N THR A 125 -4.63 13.44 4.70
CA THR A 125 -3.75 14.60 4.66
C THR A 125 -4.52 15.89 4.44
N GLU A 126 -5.48 15.88 3.54
CA GLU A 126 -6.34 17.04 3.27
C GLU A 126 -7.28 17.33 4.43
N PHE A 127 -7.83 16.29 5.07
CA PHE A 127 -8.65 16.43 6.27
C PHE A 127 -7.89 17.15 7.39
N THR A 128 -6.67 16.70 7.70
CA THR A 128 -5.85 17.31 8.79
C THR A 128 -5.42 18.74 8.52
N ARG A 129 -5.35 19.14 7.24
CA ARG A 129 -5.08 20.55 6.89
C ARG A 129 -6.29 21.47 7.07
N ARG A 130 -7.50 20.93 7.01
CA ARG A 130 -8.77 21.68 7.05
C ARG A 130 -9.42 21.70 8.43
N CYS A 131 -9.10 20.73 9.27
CA CYS A 131 -9.75 20.49 10.55
C CYS A 131 -8.83 20.87 11.72
N ASP A 132 -9.44 21.09 12.87
CA ASP A 132 -8.71 21.36 14.12
C ASP A 132 -8.10 20.07 14.72
N ASP A 133 -7.26 20.24 15.72
CA ASP A 133 -6.57 19.13 16.41
C ASP A 133 -7.58 18.14 17.03
N ARG A 134 -8.72 18.63 17.54
CA ARG A 134 -9.74 17.79 18.16
C ARG A 134 -10.38 16.85 17.14
N ALA A 135 -10.73 17.36 15.97
CA ALA A 135 -11.30 16.55 14.88
C ALA A 135 -10.25 15.55 14.36
N THR A 136 -8.99 15.99 14.23
CA THR A 136 -7.87 15.13 13.85
C THR A 136 -7.66 13.99 14.86
N GLN A 137 -7.66 14.26 16.15
CA GLN A 137 -7.52 13.23 17.19
C GLN A 137 -8.71 12.27 17.20
N ALA A 138 -9.93 12.75 16.97
CA ALA A 138 -11.11 11.90 16.89
C ALA A 138 -11.03 10.95 15.66
N LEU A 139 -10.54 11.44 14.52
CA LEU A 139 -10.31 10.61 13.34
C LEU A 139 -9.21 9.57 13.57
N LEU A 140 -8.08 9.96 14.17
CA LEU A 140 -6.99 9.04 14.51
C LEU A 140 -7.47 7.91 15.43
N ALA A 141 -8.32 8.21 16.41
CA ALA A 141 -8.90 7.18 17.27
C ALA A 141 -9.79 6.17 16.51
N ARG A 142 -10.51 6.62 15.47
CA ARG A 142 -11.29 5.73 14.60
C ARG A 142 -10.41 4.85 13.73
N ILE A 143 -9.35 5.42 13.16
CA ILE A 143 -8.35 4.70 12.37
C ILE A 143 -7.67 3.63 13.26
N ASP A 144 -7.25 3.98 14.49
CA ASP A 144 -6.67 3.03 15.44
C ASP A 144 -7.64 1.89 15.77
N ALA A 145 -8.93 2.18 15.95
CA ALA A 145 -9.93 1.16 16.21
C ALA A 145 -10.06 0.18 15.01
N GLN A 146 -10.02 0.66 13.77
CA GLN A 146 -10.02 -0.20 12.58
C GLN A 146 -8.72 -1.01 12.46
N LEU A 147 -7.56 -0.40 12.70
CA LEU A 147 -6.27 -1.10 12.75
C LEU A 147 -6.29 -2.21 13.79
N ARG A 148 -6.77 -1.95 15.01
CA ARG A 148 -6.89 -2.98 16.06
C ARG A 148 -7.83 -4.10 15.66
N THR A 149 -8.94 -3.80 14.99
CA THR A 149 -9.87 -4.80 14.47
C THR A 149 -9.17 -5.70 13.45
N MET A 150 -8.45 -5.12 12.52
CA MET A 150 -7.67 -5.85 11.50
C MET A 150 -6.55 -6.68 12.15
N HIS A 151 -5.74 -6.07 13.01
CA HIS A 151 -4.61 -6.73 13.69
C HIS A 151 -5.05 -7.83 14.70
N ALA A 152 -6.32 -7.85 15.13
CA ALA A 152 -6.83 -8.94 15.94
C ALA A 152 -7.02 -10.25 15.16
N LEU A 153 -7.12 -10.17 13.83
CA LEU A 153 -7.19 -11.34 12.96
C LEU A 153 -5.80 -11.96 12.82
N ARG A 154 -5.71 -13.28 13.02
CA ARG A 154 -4.41 -13.97 13.15
C ARG A 154 -4.38 -15.25 12.31
N ALA A 155 -3.17 -15.62 11.89
CA ALA A 155 -2.87 -16.89 11.22
C ALA A 155 -1.60 -17.53 11.79
N PRO A 156 -1.43 -18.88 11.67
CA PRO A 156 -0.24 -19.57 12.12
C PRO A 156 0.96 -19.46 11.17
N GLN A 157 0.76 -18.90 9.97
CA GLN A 157 1.78 -18.72 8.94
C GLN A 157 1.58 -17.40 8.21
N PRO A 158 2.67 -16.77 7.72
CA PRO A 158 2.55 -15.64 6.79
C PRO A 158 1.83 -16.06 5.51
N GLY A 159 1.07 -15.15 4.91
CA GLY A 159 0.37 -15.49 3.69
C GLY A 159 -0.76 -14.55 3.33
N ARG A 160 -1.29 -14.75 2.14
CA ARG A 160 -2.35 -13.95 1.52
C ARG A 160 -3.74 -14.44 1.91
N LEU A 161 -4.75 -13.61 1.69
CA LEU A 161 -6.15 -13.97 1.97
C LEU A 161 -6.76 -14.92 0.92
N ASP A 162 -6.15 -15.06 -0.25
CA ASP A 162 -6.52 -16.06 -1.27
C ASP A 162 -6.16 -17.51 -0.87
N GLY A 163 -5.60 -17.71 0.31
CA GLY A 163 -5.23 -19.02 0.85
C GLY A 163 -3.78 -19.42 0.61
N ARG A 164 -3.02 -18.70 -0.21
CA ARG A 164 -1.58 -18.97 -0.35
C ARG A 164 -0.85 -18.67 0.95
N ARG A 165 0.01 -19.58 1.38
CA ARG A 165 0.83 -19.47 2.59
C ARG A 165 2.29 -19.65 2.25
N SER A 166 3.15 -18.95 2.97
CA SER A 166 4.59 -19.15 2.86
C SER A 166 5.02 -20.44 3.56
N GLU A 167 5.92 -21.21 2.94
CA GLU A 167 6.61 -22.31 3.61
C GLU A 167 7.61 -21.78 4.65
N GLU A 168 8.22 -20.63 4.36
CA GLU A 168 9.03 -19.88 5.32
C GLU A 168 8.11 -19.14 6.31
N SER A 169 8.23 -19.47 7.58
CA SER A 169 7.46 -18.84 8.66
C SER A 169 8.18 -17.65 9.32
N ARG A 170 9.44 -17.41 8.97
CA ARG A 170 10.24 -16.31 9.50
C ARG A 170 10.13 -15.09 8.58
N CYS A 171 9.26 -14.15 8.95
CA CYS A 171 9.03 -12.93 8.17
C CYS A 171 10.33 -12.12 7.94
N GLU A 172 11.26 -12.13 8.89
CA GLU A 172 12.57 -11.51 8.78
C GLU A 172 13.43 -12.12 7.66
N ARG A 173 13.23 -13.40 7.33
CA ARG A 173 13.90 -14.06 6.20
C ARG A 173 13.24 -13.74 4.87
N LEU A 174 11.91 -13.63 4.87
CA LEU A 174 11.16 -13.26 3.65
C LEU A 174 11.53 -11.86 3.14
N VAL A 175 11.86 -10.92 4.03
CA VAL A 175 12.26 -9.57 3.61
C VAL A 175 13.76 -9.45 3.32
N GLU A 176 14.58 -10.42 3.70
CA GLU A 176 16.04 -10.32 3.60
C GLU A 176 16.52 -10.17 2.16
N GLU A 177 16.08 -11.05 1.27
CA GLU A 177 16.49 -11.06 -0.13
C GLU A 177 16.08 -9.75 -0.82
N ASN A 178 14.81 -9.37 -0.71
CA ASN A 178 14.30 -8.11 -1.26
C ASN A 178 15.09 -6.90 -0.74
N THR A 179 15.44 -6.89 0.56
CA THR A 179 16.26 -5.82 1.15
C THR A 179 17.65 -5.76 0.56
N ARG A 180 18.32 -6.92 0.33
CA ARG A 180 19.64 -6.98 -0.28
C ARG A 180 19.64 -6.47 -1.71
N LEU A 181 18.66 -6.85 -2.49
CA LEU A 181 18.51 -6.41 -3.87
C LEU A 181 18.17 -4.91 -3.95
N SER A 182 17.28 -4.43 -3.10
CA SER A 182 17.00 -2.99 -2.98
C SER A 182 18.24 -2.20 -2.55
N LEU A 183 19.09 -2.77 -1.69
CA LEU A 183 20.35 -2.15 -1.30
C LEU A 183 21.32 -2.04 -2.48
N ASP A 184 21.43 -3.09 -3.28
CA ASP A 184 22.28 -3.08 -4.47
C ASP A 184 21.82 -2.02 -5.48
N LEU A 185 20.50 -1.94 -5.73
CA LEU A 185 19.92 -0.88 -6.56
C LEU A 185 20.18 0.52 -5.98
N ALA A 186 19.97 0.71 -4.67
CA ALA A 186 20.25 2.00 -4.03
C ALA A 186 21.73 2.42 -4.16
N CYS A 187 22.66 1.46 -4.13
CA CYS A 187 24.09 1.72 -4.30
C CYS A 187 24.47 2.23 -5.70
N GLU A 188 23.66 1.95 -6.72
CA GLU A 188 23.90 2.45 -8.08
C GLU A 188 23.72 3.98 -8.18
N PHE A 189 22.77 4.53 -7.39
CA PHE A 189 22.36 5.93 -7.49
C PHE A 189 22.69 6.77 -6.25
N ASN A 190 23.08 6.14 -5.13
CA ASN A 190 23.29 6.84 -3.86
C ASN A 190 24.66 6.52 -3.24
N GLU A 191 25.60 7.46 -3.38
CA GLU A 191 26.98 7.27 -2.91
C GLU A 191 27.09 7.12 -1.40
N THR A 192 26.19 7.72 -0.61
CA THR A 192 26.15 7.56 0.84
C THR A 192 25.82 6.11 1.21
N ILE A 193 24.78 5.53 0.60
CA ILE A 193 24.39 4.14 0.81
C ILE A 193 25.52 3.20 0.38
N LYS A 194 26.12 3.45 -0.78
CA LYS A 194 27.23 2.68 -1.32
C LYS A 194 28.43 2.64 -0.37
N THR A 195 28.80 3.77 0.19
CA THR A 195 29.91 3.89 1.15
C THR A 195 29.66 3.07 2.43
N HIS A 196 28.40 3.00 2.87
CA HIS A 196 28.03 2.28 4.10
C HIS A 196 27.53 0.84 3.84
N ARG A 197 27.59 0.33 2.60
CA ARG A 197 26.99 -0.95 2.19
C ARG A 197 27.35 -2.11 3.11
N THR A 198 28.62 -2.28 3.45
CA THR A 198 29.08 -3.36 4.32
C THR A 198 28.46 -3.25 5.72
N GLN A 199 28.47 -2.05 6.30
CA GLN A 199 27.90 -1.81 7.63
C GLN A 199 26.39 -2.01 7.63
N ILE A 200 25.69 -1.64 6.55
CA ILE A 200 24.23 -1.89 6.38
C ILE A 200 23.97 -3.40 6.36
N LEU A 201 24.74 -4.18 5.61
CA LEU A 201 24.60 -5.64 5.55
C LEU A 201 24.88 -6.31 6.89
N ASP A 202 25.91 -5.86 7.61
CA ASP A 202 26.24 -6.38 8.94
C ASP A 202 25.12 -6.06 9.95
N THR A 203 24.53 -4.87 9.88
CA THR A 203 23.38 -4.48 10.72
C THR A 203 22.14 -5.30 10.37
N LEU A 204 21.83 -5.47 9.08
CA LEU A 204 20.72 -6.31 8.62
C LEU A 204 20.85 -7.74 9.16
N GLN A 205 22.04 -8.35 8.99
CA GLN A 205 22.29 -9.71 9.45
C GLN A 205 22.17 -9.81 10.98
N SER A 206 22.75 -8.86 11.72
CA SER A 206 22.69 -8.82 13.18
C SER A 206 21.25 -8.72 13.68
N LEU A 207 20.41 -7.91 13.04
CA LEU A 207 18.99 -7.80 13.39
C LEU A 207 18.25 -9.11 13.12
N ILE A 208 18.48 -9.75 11.98
CA ILE A 208 17.86 -11.04 11.63
C ILE A 208 18.24 -12.13 12.64
N ASP A 209 19.51 -12.17 13.06
CA ASP A 209 20.05 -13.23 13.92
C ASP A 209 19.55 -13.17 15.37
N ILE A 210 19.18 -11.98 15.87
CA ILE A 210 18.66 -11.81 17.24
C ILE A 210 17.14 -11.95 17.34
N ILE A 211 16.42 -11.95 16.20
CA ILE A 211 14.95 -12.05 16.17
C ILE A 211 14.53 -13.49 16.46
N GLU A 212 13.76 -13.67 17.54
CA GLU A 212 13.19 -14.96 17.90
C GLU A 212 12.03 -15.35 16.96
N PRO A 213 11.93 -16.61 16.51
CA PRO A 213 10.81 -17.08 15.71
C PRO A 213 9.47 -16.89 16.40
N ARG A 214 8.41 -16.61 15.62
CA ARG A 214 7.04 -16.59 16.13
C ARG A 214 6.13 -17.54 15.33
N SER A 215 5.01 -17.89 15.93
CA SER A 215 4.02 -18.82 15.36
C SER A 215 2.65 -18.18 15.16
N THR A 216 2.57 -16.86 15.27
CA THR A 216 1.33 -16.12 15.14
C THR A 216 1.60 -14.83 14.39
N PHE A 217 0.87 -14.64 13.30
CA PHE A 217 0.99 -13.50 12.40
C PHE A 217 -0.33 -12.75 12.37
N HIS A 218 -0.25 -11.44 12.27
CA HIS A 218 -1.41 -10.56 12.27
C HIS A 218 -1.80 -10.19 10.86
N LEU A 219 -3.09 -9.94 10.64
CA LEU A 219 -3.52 -9.33 9.40
C LEU A 219 -3.05 -7.88 9.40
N ILE A 220 -2.30 -7.50 8.39
CA ILE A 220 -1.78 -6.15 8.18
C ILE A 220 -2.26 -5.60 6.84
N HIS A 221 -2.30 -4.28 6.69
CA HIS A 221 -2.56 -3.63 5.41
C HIS A 221 -1.33 -3.75 4.48
N GLY A 222 -0.15 -3.57 5.04
CA GLY A 222 1.13 -3.70 4.35
C GLY A 222 1.62 -2.44 3.66
N GLU A 223 0.73 -1.46 3.41
CA GLU A 223 1.06 -0.20 2.72
C GLU A 223 0.31 1.02 3.27
N LEU A 224 -0.35 0.92 4.44
CA LEU A 224 -1.20 1.99 4.93
C LEU A 224 -0.42 3.29 5.19
N GLY A 225 -0.90 4.35 4.58
CA GLY A 225 -0.43 5.72 4.76
C GLY A 225 -1.57 6.74 4.74
N PRO A 226 -1.29 8.01 5.02
CA PRO A 226 -2.30 9.07 5.00
C PRO A 226 -3.08 9.19 3.70
N GLU A 227 -2.45 8.88 2.56
CA GLU A 227 -3.07 8.89 1.23
C GLU A 227 -4.00 7.70 1.00
N HIS A 228 -3.80 6.58 1.70
CA HIS A 228 -4.62 5.38 1.60
C HIS A 228 -5.79 5.38 2.60
N ILE A 229 -6.13 6.54 3.16
CA ILE A 229 -7.27 6.73 4.03
C ILE A 229 -8.17 7.83 3.47
N LEU A 230 -9.37 7.45 3.02
CA LEU A 230 -10.41 8.39 2.66
C LEU A 230 -11.27 8.74 3.87
N VAL A 231 -11.70 9.99 3.95
CA VAL A 231 -12.49 10.51 5.06
C VAL A 231 -13.77 11.12 4.51
N SER A 232 -14.92 10.55 4.89
CA SER A 232 -16.22 11.05 4.47
C SER A 232 -16.61 12.36 5.20
N PRO A 233 -17.64 13.08 4.72
CA PRO A 233 -18.16 14.27 5.42
C PRO A 233 -18.66 13.98 6.85
N SER A 234 -19.05 12.73 7.13
CA SER A 234 -19.39 12.27 8.50
C SER A 234 -18.16 11.89 9.34
N SER A 235 -16.97 12.11 8.81
CA SER A 235 -15.69 11.76 9.42
C SER A 235 -15.48 10.24 9.62
N GLU A 236 -16.17 9.41 8.83
CA GLU A 236 -15.85 7.98 8.76
C GLU A 236 -14.59 7.80 7.91
N SER A 237 -13.72 6.85 8.31
CA SER A 237 -12.50 6.53 7.57
C SER A 237 -12.64 5.23 6.80
N TYR A 238 -12.13 5.21 5.57
CA TYR A 238 -12.13 4.06 4.67
C TYR A 238 -10.70 3.77 4.23
N PHE A 239 -10.26 2.53 4.37
CA PHE A 239 -8.95 2.11 3.86
C PHE A 239 -9.06 1.74 2.39
N ILE A 240 -8.11 2.19 1.60
CA ILE A 240 -7.99 1.90 0.16
C ILE A 240 -6.61 1.31 -0.14
N ASP A 241 -6.38 0.87 -1.39
CA ASP A 241 -5.14 0.21 -1.79
C ASP A 241 -4.86 -1.06 -0.99
N CYS A 242 -5.87 -1.91 -0.87
CA CYS A 242 -5.84 -3.08 -0.01
C CYS A 242 -5.23 -4.33 -0.66
N GLU A 243 -4.60 -4.24 -1.83
CA GLU A 243 -3.92 -5.37 -2.50
C GLU A 243 -2.82 -5.98 -1.62
N GLY A 244 -2.13 -5.14 -0.85
CA GLY A 244 -1.07 -5.52 0.09
C GLY A 244 -1.52 -6.24 1.36
N VAL A 245 -2.82 -6.38 1.61
CA VAL A 245 -3.34 -7.00 2.83
C VAL A 245 -2.95 -8.48 2.93
N ARG A 246 -2.30 -8.83 4.04
CA ARG A 246 -1.78 -10.18 4.28
C ARG A 246 -1.56 -10.48 5.76
N TYR A 247 -1.39 -11.75 6.10
CA TYR A 247 -0.88 -12.14 7.42
C TYR A 247 0.62 -12.02 7.45
N PHE A 248 1.13 -11.18 8.34
CA PHE A 248 2.57 -10.90 8.49
C PHE A 248 2.91 -10.44 9.91
N ASP A 249 4.17 -10.02 10.12
CA ASP A 249 4.59 -9.40 11.39
C ASP A 249 3.93 -8.03 11.59
N LEU A 250 3.42 -7.82 12.80
CA LEU A 250 2.78 -6.56 13.17
C LEU A 250 3.74 -5.36 13.08
N GLU A 251 5.00 -5.59 13.40
CA GLU A 251 6.05 -4.58 13.35
C GLU A 251 6.37 -4.10 11.93
N TYR A 252 6.12 -4.94 10.91
CA TYR A 252 6.21 -4.52 9.50
C TYR A 252 5.23 -3.35 9.23
N GLU A 253 3.97 -3.51 9.61
CA GLU A 253 2.96 -2.45 9.51
C GLU A 253 3.33 -1.22 10.35
N HIS A 254 3.68 -1.42 11.63
CA HIS A 254 3.94 -0.32 12.55
C HIS A 254 5.20 0.47 12.22
N SER A 255 6.23 -0.15 11.62
CA SER A 255 7.41 0.56 11.13
C SER A 255 7.04 1.50 9.98
N LEU A 256 6.14 1.06 9.10
CA LEU A 256 5.62 1.84 7.98
C LEU A 256 4.71 2.98 8.48
N LEU A 257 3.74 2.68 9.35
CA LEU A 257 2.89 3.68 9.98
C LEU A 257 3.70 4.77 10.68
N ARG A 258 4.75 4.38 11.43
CA ARG A 258 5.65 5.33 12.09
C ARG A 258 6.36 6.25 11.09
N ALA A 259 6.79 5.70 9.97
CA ALA A 259 7.47 6.47 8.93
C ALA A 259 6.52 7.45 8.22
N ARG A 260 5.28 7.03 7.93
CA ARG A 260 4.32 7.78 7.09
C ARG A 260 3.48 8.78 7.88
N PHE A 261 3.11 8.48 9.13
CA PHE A 261 2.33 9.39 9.97
C PHE A 261 3.19 10.33 10.84
N GLY A 262 4.51 10.07 10.95
CA GLY A 262 5.43 10.91 11.72
C GLY A 262 4.95 11.11 13.16
N PRO A 263 4.83 12.37 13.65
CA PRO A 263 4.40 12.65 15.03
C PRO A 263 3.01 12.11 15.38
N LEU A 264 2.12 11.96 14.39
CA LEU A 264 0.76 11.45 14.59
C LEU A 264 0.74 9.93 14.87
N TYR A 265 1.83 9.21 14.59
CA TYR A 265 1.96 7.79 14.89
C TYR A 265 1.71 7.44 16.36
N SER A 266 1.94 8.38 17.27
CA SER A 266 1.66 8.18 18.71
C SER A 266 0.23 7.71 18.99
N ALA A 267 -0.73 8.02 18.11
CA ALA A 267 -2.11 7.57 18.21
C ALA A 267 -2.28 6.06 17.96
N PHE A 268 -1.33 5.42 17.27
CA PHE A 268 -1.31 3.99 16.90
C PHE A 268 -0.30 3.18 17.69
N SER A 269 0.47 3.84 18.59
CA SER A 269 1.55 3.19 19.33
C SER A 269 1.04 2.04 20.20
N ARG A 270 1.88 1.00 20.34
CA ARG A 270 1.62 -0.21 21.14
C ARG A 270 2.84 -0.56 21.96
N ASP A 271 2.61 -1.15 23.13
CA ASP A 271 3.66 -1.56 24.05
C ASP A 271 4.16 -3.00 23.80
N ASP A 272 3.45 -3.77 22.94
CA ASP A 272 3.74 -5.18 22.66
C ASP A 272 4.54 -5.41 21.37
N LEU A 273 5.07 -4.34 20.75
CA LEU A 273 5.93 -4.44 19.57
C LEU A 273 7.35 -4.83 19.96
N ASP A 274 7.91 -5.79 19.22
CA ASP A 274 9.31 -6.17 19.36
C ASP A 274 10.23 -5.09 18.79
N PRO A 275 11.11 -4.47 19.60
CA PRO A 275 11.98 -3.40 19.14
C PRO A 275 13.01 -3.84 18.08
N HIS A 276 13.46 -5.10 18.09
CA HIS A 276 14.39 -5.63 17.10
C HIS A 276 13.69 -5.77 15.73
N ARG A 277 12.46 -6.29 15.72
CA ARG A 277 11.63 -6.35 14.51
C ARG A 277 11.30 -4.95 14.00
N MET A 278 10.94 -4.02 14.89
CA MET A 278 10.72 -2.60 14.52
C MET A 278 11.95 -1.98 13.84
N ASN A 279 13.15 -2.25 14.33
CA ASN A 279 14.39 -1.76 13.72
C ASN A 279 14.67 -2.45 12.39
N LEU A 280 14.50 -3.77 12.29
CA LEU A 280 14.64 -4.51 11.05
C LEU A 280 13.73 -3.92 9.95
N TYR A 281 12.42 -3.83 10.21
CA TYR A 281 11.49 -3.35 9.21
C TYR A 281 11.66 -1.85 8.90
N THR A 282 12.10 -1.05 9.87
CA THR A 282 12.47 0.35 9.59
C THR A 282 13.67 0.41 8.63
N LEU A 283 14.70 -0.43 8.82
CA LEU A 283 15.84 -0.52 7.92
C LEU A 283 15.42 -0.97 6.52
N THR A 284 14.64 -2.07 6.45
CA THR A 284 14.12 -2.66 5.21
C THR A 284 13.32 -1.64 4.38
N HIS A 285 12.32 -1.00 5.00
CA HIS A 285 11.50 0.01 4.32
C HIS A 285 12.34 1.21 3.89
N SER A 286 13.27 1.67 4.73
CA SER A 286 14.09 2.83 4.38
C SER A 286 15.04 2.54 3.21
N ILE A 287 15.60 1.32 3.11
CA ILE A 287 16.41 0.89 1.96
C ILE A 287 15.53 0.82 0.70
N GLY A 288 14.36 0.17 0.77
CA GLY A 288 13.45 0.07 -0.36
C GLY A 288 13.01 1.43 -0.89
N TRP A 289 12.59 2.34 0.01
CA TRP A 289 12.24 3.71 -0.39
C TRP A 289 13.43 4.52 -0.91
N THR A 290 14.64 4.28 -0.40
CA THR A 290 15.85 4.92 -0.95
C THR A 290 16.13 4.43 -2.36
N ALA A 291 16.04 3.12 -2.62
CA ALA A 291 16.22 2.54 -3.95
C ALA A 291 15.23 3.12 -4.96
N PHE A 292 13.93 3.03 -4.64
CA PHE A 292 12.85 3.56 -5.46
C PHE A 292 13.02 5.06 -5.79
N ALA A 293 13.26 5.87 -4.76
CA ALA A 293 13.38 7.30 -4.92
C ALA A 293 14.68 7.70 -5.65
N SER A 294 15.77 6.95 -5.48
CA SER A 294 17.04 7.19 -6.20
C SER A 294 16.88 6.91 -7.70
N GLU A 295 16.18 5.83 -8.06
CA GLU A 295 15.84 5.51 -9.45
C GLU A 295 14.90 6.58 -10.04
N ALA A 296 13.87 6.99 -9.29
CA ALA A 296 12.95 8.04 -9.71
C ALA A 296 13.64 9.40 -9.94
N VAL A 297 14.63 9.77 -9.13
CA VAL A 297 15.45 10.99 -9.33
C VAL A 297 16.31 10.90 -10.59
N ALA A 298 16.79 9.71 -10.95
CA ALA A 298 17.57 9.48 -12.15
C ALA A 298 16.71 9.43 -13.42
N GLY A 299 15.42 9.09 -13.31
CA GLY A 299 14.42 9.07 -14.38
C GLY A 299 13.65 10.38 -14.51
N ASP A 300 12.73 10.44 -15.49
CA ASP A 300 11.89 11.63 -15.79
C ASP A 300 10.40 11.42 -15.44
N SER A 301 10.04 10.31 -14.79
CA SER A 301 8.64 9.85 -14.67
C SER A 301 7.90 10.31 -13.40
N ILE A 302 8.59 10.86 -12.41
CA ILE A 302 8.04 11.23 -11.08
C ILE A 302 8.50 12.65 -10.71
N ASP A 303 7.70 13.35 -9.88
CA ASP A 303 8.09 14.62 -9.28
C ASP A 303 9.47 14.51 -8.60
N ARG A 304 10.46 15.15 -9.21
CA ARG A 304 11.86 15.06 -8.79
C ARG A 304 12.11 15.70 -7.42
N GLU A 305 11.36 16.71 -7.04
CA GLU A 305 11.48 17.37 -5.74
C GLU A 305 10.97 16.41 -4.63
N TRP A 306 9.82 15.81 -4.85
CA TRP A 306 9.28 14.78 -3.97
C TRP A 306 10.23 13.59 -3.82
N ALA A 307 10.69 13.01 -4.95
CA ALA A 307 11.61 11.88 -4.95
C ALA A 307 12.92 12.19 -4.20
N THR A 308 13.49 13.40 -4.39
CA THR A 308 14.69 13.85 -3.68
C THR A 308 14.46 13.94 -2.18
N GLY A 309 13.29 14.43 -1.76
CA GLY A 309 12.89 14.47 -0.36
C GLY A 309 12.78 13.07 0.28
N VAL A 310 12.14 12.15 -0.42
CA VAL A 310 12.00 10.74 0.01
C VAL A 310 13.38 10.08 0.11
N MET A 311 14.21 10.19 -0.92
CA MET A 311 15.57 9.65 -0.94
C MET A 311 16.39 10.18 0.24
N THR A 312 16.41 11.48 0.45
CA THR A 312 17.23 12.12 1.49
C THR A 312 16.79 11.70 2.89
N SER A 313 15.50 11.68 3.16
CA SER A 313 14.96 11.32 4.48
C SER A 313 15.20 9.85 4.82
N ASN A 314 15.04 8.95 3.85
CA ASN A 314 15.25 7.53 4.08
C ASN A 314 16.74 7.17 4.14
N THR A 315 17.59 7.77 3.31
CA THR A 315 19.06 7.63 3.43
C THR A 315 19.53 8.00 4.85
N ARG A 316 19.07 9.15 5.38
CA ARG A 316 19.41 9.57 6.75
C ARG A 316 18.99 8.52 7.77
N ARG A 317 17.76 8.00 7.67
CA ARG A 317 17.23 6.98 8.60
C ARG A 317 18.03 5.68 8.55
N VAL A 318 18.46 5.23 7.36
CA VAL A 318 19.37 4.09 7.22
C VAL A 318 20.65 4.34 7.99
N ILE A 319 21.30 5.48 7.81
CA ILE A 319 22.56 5.82 8.47
C ILE A 319 22.40 5.91 10.00
N GLU A 320 21.34 6.55 10.48
CA GLU A 320 21.03 6.65 11.92
C GLU A 320 20.91 5.24 12.56
N LEU A 321 20.20 4.30 11.90
CA LEU A 321 20.07 2.92 12.39
C LEU A 321 21.40 2.18 12.42
N VAL A 322 22.21 2.34 11.39
CA VAL A 322 23.49 1.66 11.23
C VAL A 322 24.55 2.18 12.22
N GLU A 323 24.50 3.45 12.56
CA GLU A 323 25.42 4.09 13.54
C GLU A 323 24.92 3.99 14.99
N GLY A 324 23.74 3.41 15.23
CA GLY A 324 23.14 3.25 16.57
C GLY A 324 22.68 4.57 17.21
N ARG A 325 22.24 5.51 16.39
CA ARG A 325 21.75 6.84 16.81
C ARG A 325 20.23 6.91 16.91
#